data_5a997ff713649109ea1c20b51e8e6f91
#
_entry.id   5a997ff713649109ea1c20b51e8e6f91
#
_cell.length_a   1.000
_cell.length_b   1.000
_cell.length_c   1.000
_cell.angle_alpha   90.00
_cell.angle_beta   90.00
_cell.angle_gamma   90.00
#
_symmetry.space_group_name_H-M   'P 1'
#
loop_
_entity.id
_entity.type
_entity.pdbx_description
1 polymer ?
#
loop_
_entity_poly.entity_id
_entity_poly.type
_entity_poly.pdbx_seq_one_letter_code
_entity_poly.pdbx_strand_id
1 'polypeptide(L)'
;MLSRVAAVKAPRTHNRRRVTGSRGRRREGRESEPQRPNMSRHVFASAVLLLLVVMMCCGTGEAASSQDTSGKESSRKTHFDWRDKNGGETVSSLRIPSLVELDGDVFAVAEAHCTKEGEGDFTGIASELLKLTDEQSKELVTTELKTQVLVECSEDNKGVCSIVNQAVSQKVKNVHVGRPTTVVEGSDIYMLAGNYSWTLTENDQAGDWGLMLVKGNVSKKDGENNRIYWNDNYIIPWSYHGNQGSLKRLVGSGGSGVKMEDGTLVFPLEGTKKAKKEDGTVEDDGNEKDGKTVSLIIYLKDAKSWTLSKGMSADGCSDPSVVEWKDKLMMMTACDDGRRRVYESADKGDSWTEALGTLSRVWGNNQKGNERGVRSGFITAKIDNRDVMLVTLPVCADNDKEKGKLHLWLTDNTHIADIGPVSGDDDVAASSLLYKSAGSGNSNKRLIALYEKKKGNEDTSLGMASVLLTEQL
;
A
#
# COMPACT_ATOMS: atom_id res chain seq x y z
N MET A 1 23.34 28.27 -7.02
CA MET A 1 22.94 28.12 -8.43
C MET A 1 21.43 28.30 -8.49
N LEU A 2 20.96 29.29 -9.26
CA LEU A 2 19.56 29.69 -9.30
C LEU A 2 18.75 28.63 -10.07
N SER A 3 17.88 27.91 -9.39
CA SER A 3 16.95 26.95 -9.98
C SER A 3 15.85 27.73 -10.72
N ARG A 4 15.67 27.44 -12.01
CA ARG A 4 14.61 28.06 -12.83
C ARG A 4 13.29 27.37 -12.55
N VAL A 5 12.37 28.09 -11.95
CA VAL A 5 10.97 27.71 -11.86
C VAL A 5 10.35 27.84 -13.25
N ALA A 6 10.03 26.72 -13.88
CA ALA A 6 9.27 26.71 -15.13
C ALA A 6 7.79 26.51 -14.82
N ALA A 7 7.04 27.59 -14.85
CA ALA A 7 5.56 27.52 -14.78
C ALA A 7 5.01 27.02 -16.13
N VAL A 8 4.49 25.81 -16.18
CA VAL A 8 3.79 25.27 -17.35
C VAL A 8 2.37 25.79 -17.34
N LYS A 9 2.07 26.76 -18.21
CA LYS A 9 0.69 27.23 -18.48
C LYS A 9 -0.04 26.23 -19.36
N ALA A 10 -1.18 25.76 -18.91
CA ALA A 10 -2.11 24.98 -19.71
C ALA A 10 -2.60 25.74 -20.95
N PRO A 11 -2.78 25.12 -22.11
CA PRO A 11 -3.27 25.77 -23.30
C PRO A 11 -4.77 26.10 -23.16
N ARG A 12 -5.12 27.39 -23.33
CA ARG A 12 -6.51 27.85 -23.45
C ARG A 12 -7.02 27.55 -24.86
N THR A 13 -7.95 26.65 -25.01
CA THR A 13 -8.72 26.49 -26.23
C THR A 13 -9.84 27.52 -26.29
N HIS A 14 -9.67 28.51 -27.14
CA HIS A 14 -10.75 29.42 -27.54
C HIS A 14 -11.62 28.76 -28.62
N ASN A 15 -12.87 28.43 -28.28
CA ASN A 15 -13.88 28.17 -29.28
C ASN A 15 -14.97 29.24 -29.14
N ARG A 16 -14.83 30.33 -29.90
CA ARG A 16 -15.89 31.30 -30.15
C ARG A 16 -16.76 30.77 -31.29
N ARG A 17 -17.98 30.34 -30.99
CA ARG A 17 -19.07 30.30 -31.98
C ARG A 17 -20.02 31.45 -31.69
N ARG A 18 -20.07 32.39 -32.63
CA ARG A 18 -21.12 33.39 -32.76
C ARG A 18 -22.40 32.69 -33.15
N VAL A 19 -23.50 32.94 -32.45
CA VAL A 19 -24.84 32.70 -32.95
C VAL A 19 -25.57 34.01 -32.92
N THR A 20 -26.03 34.42 -34.10
CA THR A 20 -26.81 35.57 -34.43
C THR A 20 -28.24 35.43 -33.90
N GLY A 21 -28.81 36.59 -33.49
CA GLY A 21 -30.10 36.65 -32.83
C GLY A 21 -31.30 36.45 -33.75
N SER A 22 -32.39 36.09 -33.09
CA SER A 22 -33.75 36.31 -33.63
C SER A 22 -34.66 36.78 -32.51
N ARG A 23 -35.34 37.88 -32.74
CA ARG A 23 -36.36 38.49 -31.90
C ARG A 23 -37.66 37.69 -31.96
N GLY A 24 -38.30 37.45 -30.81
CA GLY A 24 -39.64 36.87 -30.73
C GLY A 24 -40.31 37.06 -29.38
N ARG A 25 -41.13 38.05 -29.31
CA ARG A 25 -42.34 38.35 -28.47
C ARG A 25 -42.53 37.67 -27.11
N ARG A 26 -42.69 38.55 -26.11
CA ARG A 26 -43.35 38.38 -24.82
C ARG A 26 -44.68 37.62 -24.92
N ARG A 27 -44.90 36.69 -23.99
CA ARG A 27 -46.20 36.38 -23.41
C ARG A 27 -46.00 36.10 -21.92
N GLU A 28 -46.69 36.89 -21.11
CA GLU A 28 -46.87 36.70 -19.68
C GLU A 28 -47.71 35.43 -19.45
N GLY A 29 -47.25 34.55 -18.62
CA GLY A 29 -47.99 33.40 -18.14
C GLY A 29 -47.67 33.20 -16.66
N ARG A 30 -48.71 33.33 -15.82
CA ARG A 30 -48.72 33.18 -14.37
C ARG A 30 -48.03 31.92 -13.94
N GLU A 31 -47.10 32.02 -13.02
CA GLU A 31 -46.58 30.91 -12.24
C GLU A 31 -47.65 30.45 -11.24
N SER A 32 -48.04 29.18 -11.34
CA SER A 32 -48.80 28.49 -10.31
C SER A 32 -47.80 27.73 -9.42
N GLU A 33 -47.80 28.08 -8.13
CA GLU A 33 -47.03 27.36 -7.12
C GLU A 33 -47.44 25.87 -7.06
N PRO A 34 -46.50 24.94 -6.93
CA PRO A 34 -46.82 23.53 -6.69
C PRO A 34 -47.38 23.35 -5.28
N GLN A 35 -48.60 22.89 -5.17
CA GLN A 35 -49.23 22.49 -3.93
C GLN A 35 -48.44 21.33 -3.27
N ARG A 36 -47.99 21.53 -2.04
CA ARG A 36 -47.45 20.48 -1.21
C ARG A 36 -48.58 19.47 -0.86
N PRO A 37 -48.34 18.14 -1.01
CA PRO A 37 -49.32 17.17 -0.58
C PRO A 37 -49.47 17.18 0.93
N ASN A 38 -50.69 17.38 1.40
CA ASN A 38 -51.08 17.39 2.80
C ASN A 38 -51.15 15.91 3.25
N MET A 39 -50.07 15.41 3.87
CA MET A 39 -50.09 14.04 4.44
C MET A 39 -50.91 14.05 5.74
N SER A 40 -52.02 13.35 5.72
CA SER A 40 -52.94 13.22 6.83
C SER A 40 -52.23 12.48 8.01
N ARG A 41 -52.46 13.01 9.25
CA ARG A 41 -51.91 12.41 10.49
C ARG A 41 -52.25 10.94 10.70
N HIS A 42 -53.25 10.41 10.02
CA HIS A 42 -53.69 9.03 10.11
C HIS A 42 -52.74 8.02 9.45
N VAL A 43 -51.94 8.44 8.44
CA VAL A 43 -50.96 7.55 7.77
C VAL A 43 -49.76 7.32 8.66
N PHE A 44 -49.36 8.33 9.46
CA PHE A 44 -48.25 8.17 10.42
C PHE A 44 -48.56 7.24 11.57
N ALA A 45 -49.79 7.28 12.11
CA ALA A 45 -50.22 6.39 13.19
C ALA A 45 -50.27 4.94 12.74
N SER A 46 -50.71 4.67 11.49
CA SER A 46 -50.75 3.33 10.92
C SER A 46 -49.35 2.74 10.70
N ALA A 47 -48.40 3.53 10.23
CA ALA A 47 -47.03 3.06 10.01
C ALA A 47 -46.31 2.70 11.32
N VAL A 48 -46.50 3.50 12.36
CA VAL A 48 -45.93 3.22 13.69
C VAL A 48 -46.57 2.00 14.33
N LEU A 49 -47.88 1.82 14.17
CA LEU A 49 -48.59 0.65 14.67
C LEU A 49 -48.15 -0.64 13.97
N LEU A 50 -47.92 -0.58 12.66
CA LEU A 50 -47.41 -1.71 11.87
C LEU A 50 -46.01 -2.10 12.28
N LEU A 51 -45.14 -1.12 12.59
CA LEU A 51 -43.78 -1.33 13.06
C LEU A 51 -43.76 -1.96 14.46
N LEU A 52 -44.67 -1.52 15.35
CA LEU A 52 -44.83 -2.13 16.69
C LEU A 52 -45.37 -3.57 16.63
N VAL A 53 -46.30 -3.86 15.71
CA VAL A 53 -46.81 -5.23 15.52
C VAL A 53 -45.72 -6.13 14.96
N VAL A 54 -44.88 -5.65 14.03
CA VAL A 54 -43.74 -6.44 13.51
C VAL A 54 -42.71 -6.69 14.61
N MET A 55 -42.44 -5.70 15.48
CA MET A 55 -41.55 -5.92 16.65
C MET A 55 -42.14 -6.88 17.71
N MET A 56 -43.47 -6.92 17.91
CA MET A 56 -44.09 -7.86 18.85
C MET A 56 -44.19 -9.29 18.31
N CYS A 57 -44.18 -9.49 16.99
CA CYS A 57 -44.17 -10.83 16.38
C CYS A 57 -42.77 -11.46 16.31
N CYS A 58 -41.71 -10.73 16.59
CA CYS A 58 -40.33 -11.26 16.61
C CYS A 58 -39.80 -11.60 18.01
N GLY A 59 -40.67 -11.63 19.00
CA GLY A 59 -40.29 -11.96 20.38
C GLY A 59 -40.97 -13.22 20.89
N THR A 60 -40.58 -14.41 20.48
CA THR A 60 -40.51 -15.73 21.11
C THR A 60 -40.40 -16.79 20.06
N GLY A 61 -39.18 -17.02 19.60
CA GLY A 61 -38.80 -18.15 18.78
C GLY A 61 -37.46 -18.64 19.28
N GLU A 62 -37.47 -19.79 19.90
CA GLU A 62 -36.28 -20.55 20.27
C GLU A 62 -35.25 -20.51 19.14
N ALA A 63 -34.01 -20.42 19.53
CA ALA A 63 -32.86 -20.55 18.67
C ALA A 63 -32.95 -21.84 17.85
N ALA A 64 -33.53 -21.73 16.66
CA ALA A 64 -33.29 -22.71 15.64
C ALA A 64 -31.80 -22.53 15.25
N SER A 65 -30.99 -23.50 15.67
CA SER A 65 -29.65 -23.69 15.20
C SER A 65 -29.66 -23.62 13.68
N SER A 66 -29.19 -22.54 13.12
CA SER A 66 -28.78 -22.54 11.73
C SER A 66 -27.75 -23.65 11.61
N GLN A 67 -28.12 -24.71 10.91
CA GLN A 67 -27.17 -25.71 10.49
C GLN A 67 -26.05 -24.99 9.75
N ASP A 68 -24.92 -24.90 10.44
CA ASP A 68 -23.63 -24.76 9.83
C ASP A 68 -23.55 -25.83 8.75
N THR A 69 -23.62 -25.41 7.49
CA THR A 69 -23.02 -26.16 6.42
C THR A 69 -21.51 -26.00 6.60
N SER A 70 -21.01 -26.67 7.64
CA SER A 70 -19.59 -26.92 7.79
C SER A 70 -19.19 -27.88 6.68
N GLY A 71 -18.84 -27.32 5.53
CA GLY A 71 -17.83 -27.96 4.72
C GLY A 71 -16.71 -28.28 5.68
N LYS A 72 -16.31 -29.53 5.75
CA LYS A 72 -15.12 -29.97 6.47
C LYS A 72 -13.91 -29.25 5.89
N GLU A 73 -13.70 -27.99 6.25
CA GLU A 73 -12.38 -27.43 6.30
C GLU A 73 -11.65 -28.20 7.41
N SER A 74 -10.80 -29.09 7.00
CA SER A 74 -9.71 -29.58 7.82
C SER A 74 -8.86 -28.34 8.17
N SER A 75 -9.30 -27.57 9.15
CA SER A 75 -8.52 -26.47 9.71
C SER A 75 -7.32 -27.10 10.39
N ARG A 76 -6.23 -27.32 9.66
CA ARG A 76 -4.92 -27.42 10.25
C ARG A 76 -4.72 -26.11 10.99
N LYS A 77 -4.77 -26.16 12.31
CA LYS A 77 -4.38 -25.03 13.16
C LYS A 77 -2.88 -24.89 13.05
N THR A 78 -2.43 -24.22 12.03
CA THR A 78 -1.02 -23.90 11.86
C THR A 78 -0.68 -22.72 12.76
N HIS A 79 0.39 -22.85 13.50
CA HIS A 79 0.95 -21.81 14.33
C HIS A 79 2.18 -21.24 13.63
N PHE A 80 2.31 -19.91 13.61
CA PHE A 80 3.43 -19.20 13.00
C PHE A 80 4.20 -18.43 14.05
N ASP A 81 5.52 -18.51 13.96
CA ASP A 81 6.43 -17.76 14.81
C ASP A 81 7.48 -17.00 14.00
N TRP A 82 7.91 -15.86 14.53
CA TRP A 82 9.02 -15.10 13.99
C TRP A 82 10.31 -15.45 14.71
N ARG A 83 11.34 -15.78 13.97
CA ARG A 83 12.68 -16.00 14.48
C ARG A 83 13.70 -15.09 13.82
N ASP A 84 14.78 -14.82 14.51
CA ASP A 84 15.93 -14.16 13.90
C ASP A 84 16.59 -15.09 12.85
N LYS A 85 17.18 -14.48 11.84
CA LYS A 85 17.99 -15.16 10.85
C LYS A 85 19.14 -15.91 11.53
N ASN A 86 19.36 -17.16 11.18
CA ASN A 86 20.41 -18.02 11.71
C ASN A 86 21.79 -17.69 11.09
N GLY A 87 22.88 -18.07 11.75
CA GLY A 87 24.23 -17.78 11.28
C GLY A 87 24.62 -18.42 9.94
N GLY A 88 23.94 -19.52 9.53
CA GLY A 88 24.14 -20.18 8.23
C GLY A 88 23.26 -19.62 7.09
N GLU A 89 22.43 -18.60 7.37
CA GLU A 89 21.56 -17.96 6.41
C GLU A 89 22.14 -16.61 5.99
N THR A 90 22.15 -16.32 4.69
CA THR A 90 22.69 -15.07 4.12
C THR A 90 21.60 -14.28 3.46
N VAL A 91 21.68 -12.94 3.52
CA VAL A 91 20.81 -12.03 2.78
C VAL A 91 21.51 -11.64 1.50
N SER A 92 20.95 -12.02 0.35
CA SER A 92 21.50 -11.74 -0.97
C SER A 92 21.02 -10.39 -1.50
N SER A 93 19.75 -10.04 -1.32
CA SER A 93 19.21 -8.76 -1.78
C SER A 93 18.12 -8.21 -0.86
N LEU A 94 17.89 -6.89 -0.96
CA LEU A 94 16.87 -6.15 -0.25
C LEU A 94 15.97 -5.45 -1.26
N ARG A 95 14.65 -5.61 -1.09
CA ARG A 95 13.65 -5.03 -2.00
C ARG A 95 12.50 -4.40 -1.24
N ILE A 96 11.73 -3.58 -1.94
CA ILE A 96 10.44 -3.05 -1.48
C ILE A 96 10.59 -2.33 -0.13
N PRO A 97 11.31 -1.19 -0.14
CA PRO A 97 11.58 -0.44 1.07
C PRO A 97 10.33 0.20 1.67
N SER A 98 10.28 0.27 2.99
CA SER A 98 9.33 1.03 3.78
C SER A 98 10.04 1.79 4.88
N LEU A 99 9.50 2.93 5.29
CA LEU A 99 9.98 3.75 6.39
C LEU A 99 8.92 3.83 7.48
N VAL A 100 9.35 3.68 8.72
CA VAL A 100 8.51 3.73 9.91
C VAL A 100 9.12 4.71 10.91
N GLU A 101 8.33 5.66 11.43
CA GLU A 101 8.71 6.49 12.57
C GLU A 101 7.88 6.10 13.80
N LEU A 102 8.55 5.80 14.90
CA LEU A 102 7.92 5.49 16.18
C LEU A 102 8.76 6.10 17.31
N ASP A 103 8.10 6.89 18.18
CA ASP A 103 8.71 7.56 19.33
C ASP A 103 9.98 8.36 19.00
N GLY A 104 10.04 8.91 17.78
CA GLY A 104 11.16 9.70 17.29
C GLY A 104 12.30 8.89 16.67
N ASP A 105 12.26 7.56 16.76
CA ASP A 105 13.16 6.65 16.04
C ASP A 105 12.60 6.36 14.65
N VAL A 106 13.49 6.30 13.65
CA VAL A 106 13.14 5.97 12.27
C VAL A 106 13.76 4.63 11.90
N PHE A 107 12.92 3.74 11.38
CA PHE A 107 13.33 2.42 10.96
C PHE A 107 13.15 2.25 9.45
N ALA A 108 14.15 1.67 8.80
CA ALA A 108 14.01 1.04 7.50
C ALA A 108 13.42 -0.36 7.67
N VAL A 109 12.47 -0.72 6.81
CA VAL A 109 11.91 -2.07 6.72
C VAL A 109 11.96 -2.49 5.26
N ALA A 110 12.33 -3.73 4.97
CA ALA A 110 12.39 -4.24 3.60
C ALA A 110 12.18 -5.75 3.54
N GLU A 111 11.77 -6.22 2.36
CA GLU A 111 11.84 -7.63 2.01
C GLU A 111 13.30 -8.04 1.87
N ALA A 112 13.70 -9.12 2.52
CA ALA A 112 15.05 -9.70 2.45
C ALA A 112 15.00 -11.04 1.72
N HIS A 113 15.70 -11.15 0.60
CA HIS A 113 15.95 -12.42 -0.05
C HIS A 113 17.07 -13.12 0.69
N CYS A 114 16.77 -14.31 1.20
CA CYS A 114 17.66 -15.09 2.02
C CYS A 114 17.99 -16.41 1.33
N THR A 115 19.22 -16.86 1.49
CA THR A 115 19.71 -18.16 1.00
C THR A 115 20.29 -18.96 2.15
N LYS A 116 20.14 -20.27 2.09
CA LYS A 116 20.78 -21.22 3.00
C LYS A 116 21.33 -22.40 2.21
N GLU A 117 22.56 -22.73 2.43
CA GLU A 117 23.22 -23.85 1.74
C GLU A 117 22.44 -25.15 1.95
N GLY A 118 22.02 -25.78 0.85
CA GLY A 118 21.26 -27.03 0.84
C GLY A 118 19.75 -26.93 1.09
N GLU A 119 19.19 -25.76 1.41
CA GLU A 119 17.74 -25.60 1.67
C GLU A 119 17.02 -24.71 0.64
N GLY A 120 17.77 -24.05 -0.27
CA GLY A 120 17.19 -23.14 -1.28
C GLY A 120 16.94 -21.73 -0.76
N ASP A 121 16.22 -20.94 -1.57
CA ASP A 121 15.95 -19.54 -1.32
C ASP A 121 14.64 -19.36 -0.53
N PHE A 122 14.60 -18.35 0.32
CA PHE A 122 13.41 -17.96 1.08
C PHE A 122 13.42 -16.45 1.33
N THR A 123 12.32 -15.89 1.82
CA THR A 123 12.23 -14.47 2.15
C THR A 123 12.02 -14.24 3.64
N GLY A 124 12.50 -13.11 4.11
CA GLY A 124 12.29 -12.60 5.45
C GLY A 124 12.07 -11.10 5.43
N ILE A 125 11.89 -10.51 6.60
CA ILE A 125 11.74 -9.07 6.78
C ILE A 125 12.98 -8.53 7.48
N ALA A 126 13.71 -7.67 6.79
CA ALA A 126 14.84 -6.94 7.35
C ALA A 126 14.38 -5.62 7.95
N SER A 127 14.96 -5.22 9.06
CA SER A 127 14.76 -3.90 9.66
C SER A 127 16.03 -3.35 10.27
N GLU A 128 16.17 -2.01 10.26
CA GLU A 128 17.30 -1.30 10.87
C GLU A 128 16.83 0.04 11.42
N LEU A 129 17.32 0.39 12.62
CA LEU A 129 17.22 1.73 13.18
C LEU A 129 18.16 2.66 12.41
N LEU A 130 17.61 3.68 11.74
CA LEU A 130 18.35 4.62 10.96
C LEU A 130 19.00 5.67 11.86
N LYS A 131 20.31 5.76 11.80
CA LYS A 131 21.07 6.86 12.42
C LYS A 131 21.04 8.04 11.47
N LEU A 132 20.22 9.03 11.78
CA LEU A 132 20.08 10.26 10.99
C LEU A 132 21.25 11.19 11.33
N THR A 133 22.39 10.97 10.69
CA THR A 133 23.57 11.86 10.73
C THR A 133 23.40 13.00 9.71
N ASP A 134 24.36 13.90 9.66
CA ASP A 134 24.40 14.98 8.66
C ASP A 134 24.86 14.47 7.27
N GLU A 135 25.18 13.19 7.13
CA GLU A 135 25.45 12.57 5.84
C GLU A 135 24.16 12.53 4.99
N GLN A 136 24.27 13.09 3.80
CA GLN A 136 23.13 13.22 2.89
C GLN A 136 22.71 11.90 2.23
N SER A 137 23.61 10.93 2.13
CA SER A 137 23.31 9.60 1.57
C SER A 137 24.11 8.50 2.24
N LYS A 138 23.48 7.36 2.45
CA LYS A 138 24.09 6.16 3.03
C LYS A 138 23.54 4.92 2.34
N GLU A 139 24.39 3.92 2.08
CA GLU A 139 23.93 2.58 1.71
C GLU A 139 23.71 1.74 2.98
N LEU A 140 22.59 1.03 3.04
CA LEU A 140 22.31 0.06 4.11
C LEU A 140 22.91 -1.29 3.74
N VAL A 141 23.85 -1.72 4.55
CA VAL A 141 24.61 -2.95 4.32
C VAL A 141 23.79 -4.15 4.79
N THR A 142 23.60 -5.14 3.93
CA THR A 142 22.77 -6.34 4.21
C THR A 142 23.18 -7.10 5.48
N THR A 143 24.46 -7.05 5.87
CA THR A 143 25.00 -7.71 7.07
C THR A 143 24.64 -6.98 8.37
N GLU A 144 24.32 -5.71 8.33
CA GLU A 144 23.98 -4.88 9.51
C GLU A 144 22.48 -4.96 9.84
N LEU A 145 21.63 -5.26 8.85
CA LEU A 145 20.20 -5.33 9.05
C LEU A 145 19.81 -6.56 9.87
N LYS A 146 18.87 -6.33 10.79
CA LYS A 146 18.26 -7.41 11.58
C LYS A 146 17.14 -8.03 10.79
N THR A 147 17.34 -9.28 10.34
CA THR A 147 16.36 -10.02 9.53
C THR A 147 15.62 -11.04 10.38
N GLN A 148 14.30 -11.00 10.30
CA GLN A 148 13.42 -11.99 10.90
C GLN A 148 12.74 -12.83 9.82
N VAL A 149 12.60 -14.11 10.09
CA VAL A 149 12.03 -15.12 9.19
C VAL A 149 10.78 -15.68 9.85
N LEU A 150 9.71 -15.80 9.08
CA LEU A 150 8.49 -16.46 9.53
C LEU A 150 8.63 -17.97 9.34
N VAL A 151 8.23 -18.74 10.35
CA VAL A 151 8.30 -20.20 10.32
C VAL A 151 6.94 -20.80 10.68
N GLU A 152 6.66 -21.94 10.07
CA GLU A 152 5.51 -22.79 10.41
C GLU A 152 5.89 -23.79 11.49
N CYS A 153 5.03 -23.90 12.50
CA CYS A 153 5.13 -24.82 13.61
C CYS A 153 4.04 -25.87 13.54
N SER A 154 4.37 -27.16 13.60
CA SER A 154 3.38 -28.23 13.68
C SER A 154 2.65 -28.26 15.03
N GLU A 155 1.35 -28.63 15.04
CA GLU A 155 0.55 -28.70 16.27
C GLU A 155 1.09 -29.64 17.34
N ASP A 156 1.76 -30.71 16.92
CA ASP A 156 2.34 -31.72 17.84
C ASP A 156 3.47 -31.15 18.69
N ASN A 157 3.97 -29.96 18.37
CA ASN A 157 5.15 -29.34 18.95
C ASN A 157 4.90 -27.94 19.53
N LYS A 158 3.73 -27.70 20.17
CA LYS A 158 3.41 -26.42 20.82
C LYS A 158 4.44 -25.88 21.80
N GLY A 159 5.41 -26.70 22.21
CA GLY A 159 6.54 -26.31 23.06
C GLY A 159 7.87 -26.12 22.34
N VAL A 160 7.97 -26.44 21.06
CA VAL A 160 9.26 -26.48 20.33
C VAL A 160 9.46 -25.28 19.40
N CYS A 161 8.39 -24.58 19.03
CA CYS A 161 8.50 -23.26 18.41
C CYS A 161 8.99 -22.17 19.37
N SER A 162 8.90 -22.38 20.68
CA SER A 162 9.59 -21.49 21.61
C SER A 162 11.11 -21.69 21.42
N ILE A 163 11.69 -20.69 20.86
CA ILE A 163 13.01 -20.43 20.27
C ILE A 163 14.23 -20.88 21.09
N VAL A 164 14.02 -21.50 22.25
CA VAL A 164 15.06 -21.66 23.24
C VAL A 164 15.93 -22.94 23.04
N ASN A 165 15.49 -23.89 22.22
CA ASN A 165 16.26 -25.15 22.05
C ASN A 165 16.72 -25.39 20.61
N GLN A 166 17.86 -24.79 20.28
CA GLN A 166 18.62 -24.98 19.02
C GLN A 166 19.10 -26.41 18.74
N ALA A 167 18.74 -27.40 19.53
CA ALA A 167 19.36 -28.72 19.48
C ALA A 167 18.51 -29.83 18.86
N VAL A 168 17.25 -29.55 18.47
CA VAL A 168 16.41 -30.61 17.89
C VAL A 168 16.09 -30.25 16.44
N SER A 169 16.69 -30.96 15.51
CA SER A 169 16.50 -30.91 14.05
C SER A 169 15.09 -31.42 13.66
N GLN A 170 14.04 -30.77 14.10
CA GLN A 170 12.73 -31.00 13.55
C GLN A 170 12.50 -29.98 12.42
N LYS A 171 11.94 -30.47 11.32
CA LYS A 171 11.70 -29.72 10.07
C LYS A 171 10.76 -28.55 10.31
N VAL A 172 11.31 -27.44 10.79
CA VAL A 172 10.62 -26.14 10.78
C VAL A 172 10.66 -25.64 9.35
N LYS A 173 9.50 -25.35 8.79
CA LYS A 173 9.39 -24.88 7.41
C LYS A 173 9.44 -23.36 7.40
N ASN A 174 10.32 -22.78 6.60
CA ASN A 174 10.33 -21.35 6.34
C ASN A 174 9.09 -20.98 5.51
N VAL A 175 8.46 -19.86 5.87
CA VAL A 175 7.31 -19.30 5.17
C VAL A 175 7.79 -18.08 4.40
N HIS A 176 7.47 -18.00 3.11
CA HIS A 176 7.76 -16.82 2.32
C HIS A 176 6.89 -15.66 2.77
N VAL A 177 7.52 -14.54 3.02
CA VAL A 177 6.85 -13.28 3.40
C VAL A 177 7.42 -12.16 2.55
N GLY A 178 6.60 -11.58 1.69
CA GLY A 178 7.03 -10.54 0.77
C GLY A 178 6.19 -9.28 0.81
N ARG A 179 6.65 -8.26 0.12
CA ARG A 179 5.98 -6.98 -0.11
C ARG A 179 5.47 -6.32 1.18
N PRO A 180 6.33 -6.10 2.20
CA PRO A 180 5.90 -5.53 3.47
C PRO A 180 5.37 -4.11 3.28
N THR A 181 4.13 -3.88 3.73
CA THR A 181 3.53 -2.54 3.78
C THR A 181 3.29 -2.17 5.23
N THR A 182 3.88 -1.08 5.71
CA THR A 182 3.85 -0.73 7.13
C THR A 182 2.99 0.50 7.42
N VAL A 183 2.31 0.48 8.57
CA VAL A 183 1.57 1.61 9.14
C VAL A 183 1.78 1.62 10.65
N VAL A 184 1.95 2.80 11.23
CA VAL A 184 2.06 2.98 12.69
C VAL A 184 0.70 3.35 13.29
N GLU A 185 0.35 2.69 14.38
CA GLU A 185 -0.83 2.98 15.18
C GLU A 185 -0.49 2.93 16.69
N GLY A 186 -0.46 4.09 17.34
CA GLY A 186 -0.03 4.20 18.73
C GLY A 186 1.43 3.78 18.90
N SER A 187 1.67 2.79 19.75
CA SER A 187 3.00 2.20 19.99
C SER A 187 3.28 0.96 19.13
N ASP A 188 2.36 0.60 18.25
CA ASP A 188 2.43 -0.61 17.46
C ASP A 188 2.76 -0.30 15.99
N ILE A 189 3.47 -1.22 15.35
CA ILE A 189 3.70 -1.21 13.91
C ILE A 189 2.88 -2.34 13.29
N TYR A 190 1.97 -1.99 12.39
CA TYR A 190 1.26 -2.97 11.58
C TYR A 190 1.95 -3.14 10.25
N MET A 191 2.23 -4.38 9.87
CA MET A 191 2.78 -4.74 8.58
C MET A 191 1.81 -5.67 7.86
N LEU A 192 1.32 -5.24 6.70
CA LEU A 192 0.69 -6.16 5.77
C LEU A 192 1.79 -6.92 5.04
N ALA A 193 1.92 -8.21 5.31
CA ALA A 193 2.69 -9.12 4.48
C ALA A 193 1.88 -9.35 3.20
N GLY A 194 2.31 -8.71 2.13
CA GLY A 194 1.53 -8.60 0.90
C GLY A 194 1.52 -9.85 0.06
N ASN A 195 2.33 -10.82 0.41
CA ASN A 195 2.39 -12.12 -0.21
C ASN A 195 3.02 -13.08 0.78
N TYR A 196 2.32 -14.14 1.16
CA TYR A 196 2.92 -15.22 1.94
C TYR A 196 2.57 -16.55 1.30
N SER A 197 3.49 -17.50 1.36
CA SER A 197 3.33 -18.83 0.81
C SER A 197 4.12 -19.87 1.61
N TRP A 198 3.60 -21.08 1.63
CA TRP A 198 4.19 -22.24 2.33
C TRP A 198 5.30 -22.94 1.55
N THR A 199 5.31 -22.81 0.23
CA THR A 199 6.25 -23.49 -0.66
C THR A 199 6.60 -22.65 -1.86
N LEU A 200 7.88 -22.62 -2.21
CA LEU A 200 8.39 -22.18 -3.51
C LEU A 200 8.59 -23.41 -4.40
N THR A 201 7.54 -24.12 -4.77
CA THR A 201 7.69 -25.10 -5.84
C THR A 201 6.99 -24.55 -7.07
N GLU A 202 7.68 -24.53 -8.19
CA GLU A 202 7.20 -24.05 -9.48
C GLU A 202 5.90 -24.74 -9.97
N ASN A 203 5.45 -25.77 -9.26
CA ASN A 203 4.30 -26.58 -9.61
C ASN A 203 3.09 -26.45 -8.67
N ASP A 204 3.11 -25.59 -7.65
CA ASP A 204 1.98 -25.41 -6.74
C ASP A 204 0.89 -24.55 -7.37
N GLN A 205 0.00 -25.20 -8.14
CA GLN A 205 -1.17 -24.57 -8.78
C GLN A 205 -2.28 -24.16 -7.80
N ALA A 206 -2.19 -24.55 -6.56
CA ALA A 206 -3.18 -24.24 -5.53
C ALA A 206 -2.51 -23.68 -4.28
N GLY A 207 -1.49 -22.85 -4.47
CA GLY A 207 -0.69 -22.34 -3.38
C GLY A 207 -1.54 -21.66 -2.32
N ASP A 208 -1.20 -21.91 -1.08
CA ASP A 208 -1.71 -21.21 0.09
C ASP A 208 -1.19 -19.77 0.11
N TRP A 209 -1.43 -19.05 -0.99
CA TRP A 209 -1.08 -17.65 -1.16
C TRP A 209 -2.11 -16.76 -0.50
N GLY A 210 -1.67 -15.75 0.22
CA GLY A 210 -2.60 -14.86 0.87
C GLY A 210 -1.98 -13.57 1.36
N LEU A 211 -2.79 -12.84 2.11
CA LEU A 211 -2.40 -11.65 2.83
C LEU A 211 -2.37 -11.97 4.33
N MET A 212 -1.39 -11.43 5.03
CA MET A 212 -1.25 -11.57 6.47
C MET A 212 -1.00 -10.21 7.08
N LEU A 213 -1.75 -9.86 8.12
CA LEU A 213 -1.40 -8.74 8.98
C LEU A 213 -0.49 -9.21 10.08
N VAL A 214 0.60 -8.51 10.26
CA VAL A 214 1.55 -8.76 11.35
C VAL A 214 1.61 -7.52 12.21
N LYS A 215 1.54 -7.72 13.52
CA LYS A 215 1.75 -6.67 14.50
C LYS A 215 3.19 -6.79 15.03
N GLY A 216 3.87 -5.68 15.14
CA GLY A 216 5.20 -5.58 15.69
C GLY A 216 5.29 -4.45 16.71
N ASN A 217 6.29 -4.53 17.56
CA ASN A 217 6.63 -3.49 18.53
C ASN A 217 8.12 -3.21 18.52
N VAL A 218 8.47 -2.02 18.95
CA VAL A 218 9.87 -1.64 19.16
C VAL A 218 10.26 -1.93 20.60
N SER A 219 11.35 -2.64 20.77
CA SER A 219 11.92 -2.87 22.10
C SER A 219 13.44 -2.91 22.04
N LYS A 220 14.06 -2.74 23.20
CA LYS A 220 15.50 -2.79 23.40
C LYS A 220 15.81 -4.01 24.23
N LYS A 221 16.64 -4.91 23.72
CA LYS A 221 17.25 -5.96 24.54
C LYS A 221 18.55 -5.42 25.16
N ASP A 222 18.95 -5.96 26.30
CA ASP A 222 20.09 -5.49 27.09
C ASP A 222 21.32 -5.18 26.21
N GLY A 223 21.73 -3.90 26.24
CA GLY A 223 22.92 -3.41 25.53
C GLY A 223 22.76 -3.19 24.01
N GLU A 224 21.62 -3.52 23.40
CA GLU A 224 21.36 -3.32 21.98
C GLU A 224 20.63 -2.00 21.72
N ASN A 225 20.59 -1.57 20.43
CA ASN A 225 19.75 -0.47 19.96
C ASN A 225 18.29 -0.91 19.92
N ASN A 226 17.37 0.07 19.86
CA ASN A 226 15.95 -0.20 19.59
C ASN A 226 15.81 -0.99 18.30
N ARG A 227 14.88 -1.95 18.31
CA ARG A 227 14.65 -2.89 17.22
C ARG A 227 13.18 -3.24 17.09
N ILE A 228 12.71 -3.48 15.87
CA ILE A 228 11.37 -4.00 15.61
C ILE A 228 11.37 -5.53 15.86
N TYR A 229 10.39 -6.00 16.63
CA TYR A 229 10.07 -7.41 16.81
C TYR A 229 8.66 -7.65 16.28
N TRP A 230 8.55 -8.55 15.31
CA TRP A 230 7.28 -9.01 14.77
C TRP A 230 6.71 -10.09 15.67
N ASN A 231 5.43 -9.99 16.03
CA ASN A 231 4.79 -10.84 17.02
C ASN A 231 3.50 -11.47 16.47
N ASP A 232 2.37 -10.80 16.65
CA ASP A 232 1.06 -11.36 16.35
C ASP A 232 0.79 -11.44 14.84
N ASN A 233 0.32 -12.59 14.40
CA ASN A 233 0.01 -12.85 12.99
C ASN A 233 -1.49 -13.06 12.82
N TYR A 234 -2.11 -12.32 11.90
CA TYR A 234 -3.51 -12.40 11.55
C TYR A 234 -3.64 -12.75 10.07
N ILE A 235 -4.02 -13.99 9.78
CA ILE A 235 -4.25 -14.43 8.40
C ILE A 235 -5.52 -13.77 7.91
N ILE A 236 -5.48 -13.19 6.71
CA ILE A 236 -6.65 -12.65 6.01
C ILE A 236 -7.13 -13.73 5.06
N PRO A 237 -8.24 -14.44 5.37
CA PRO A 237 -8.70 -15.56 4.55
C PRO A 237 -9.07 -15.11 3.13
N TRP A 238 -8.74 -15.92 2.15
CA TRP A 238 -9.10 -15.68 0.74
C TRP A 238 -10.62 -15.54 0.52
N SER A 239 -11.44 -16.17 1.36
CA SER A 239 -12.91 -16.06 1.33
C SER A 239 -13.41 -14.61 1.53
N TYR A 240 -12.67 -13.76 2.23
CA TYR A 240 -12.99 -12.33 2.32
C TYR A 240 -12.84 -11.60 1.00
N HIS A 241 -12.11 -12.17 0.06
CA HIS A 241 -11.92 -11.63 -1.29
C HIS A 241 -13.07 -12.03 -2.23
N GLY A 242 -13.94 -12.94 -1.81
CA GLY A 242 -15.00 -13.58 -2.63
C GLY A 242 -16.08 -12.65 -3.16
N ASN A 243 -16.26 -11.44 -2.59
CA ASN A 243 -17.19 -10.45 -3.15
C ASN A 243 -16.66 -9.78 -4.44
N GLN A 244 -15.41 -10.01 -4.79
CA GLN A 244 -14.79 -9.57 -6.03
C GLN A 244 -14.51 -10.78 -6.94
N GLY A 245 -15.54 -11.55 -7.28
CA GLY A 245 -15.42 -12.74 -8.15
C GLY A 245 -14.70 -12.54 -9.49
N SER A 246 -14.33 -11.29 -9.78
CA SER A 246 -13.51 -10.91 -10.93
C SER A 246 -12.00 -10.97 -10.68
N LEU A 247 -11.54 -11.11 -9.42
CA LEU A 247 -10.12 -11.18 -9.09
C LEU A 247 -9.65 -12.62 -8.93
N LYS A 248 -8.48 -12.90 -9.45
CA LYS A 248 -7.79 -14.19 -9.39
C LYS A 248 -6.72 -14.19 -8.29
N ARG A 249 -6.06 -13.05 -8.08
CA ARG A 249 -4.95 -12.90 -7.13
C ARG A 249 -4.97 -11.52 -6.50
N LEU A 250 -4.54 -11.45 -5.24
CA LEU A 250 -4.25 -10.21 -4.53
C LEU A 250 -2.85 -10.30 -3.93
N VAL A 251 -2.08 -9.23 -4.10
CA VAL A 251 -0.78 -9.09 -3.44
C VAL A 251 -0.65 -7.66 -2.89
N GLY A 252 0.17 -7.48 -1.86
CA GLY A 252 0.48 -6.16 -1.33
C GLY A 252 1.29 -5.34 -2.31
N SER A 253 1.23 -4.04 -2.17
CA SER A 253 2.11 -3.12 -2.92
C SER A 253 3.50 -3.01 -2.29
N GLY A 254 3.61 -3.23 -1.00
CA GLY A 254 4.80 -2.92 -0.23
C GLY A 254 4.88 -1.45 0.18
N GLY A 255 5.97 -1.04 0.84
CA GLY A 255 6.23 0.31 1.28
C GLY A 255 5.33 0.78 2.43
N SER A 256 4.91 2.05 2.42
CA SER A 256 4.08 2.59 3.48
C SER A 256 2.61 2.62 3.09
N GLY A 257 1.74 2.19 3.97
CA GLY A 257 0.32 2.51 3.94
C GLY A 257 0.05 3.85 4.61
N VAL A 258 -1.20 4.16 4.91
CA VAL A 258 -1.60 5.40 5.56
C VAL A 258 -2.58 5.13 6.71
N LYS A 259 -2.40 5.85 7.82
CA LYS A 259 -3.40 5.99 8.86
C LYS A 259 -4.19 7.26 8.58
N MET A 260 -5.49 7.10 8.34
CA MET A 260 -6.40 8.23 8.11
C MET A 260 -6.68 8.99 9.41
N GLU A 261 -7.13 10.23 9.29
CA GLU A 261 -7.52 11.07 10.44
C GLU A 261 -8.61 10.42 11.31
N ASP A 262 -9.49 9.61 10.72
CA ASP A 262 -10.53 8.86 11.43
C ASP A 262 -10.02 7.57 12.11
N GLY A 263 -8.71 7.31 12.09
CA GLY A 263 -8.05 6.14 12.65
C GLY A 263 -8.08 4.90 11.77
N THR A 264 -8.67 4.95 10.58
CA THR A 264 -8.67 3.82 9.64
C THR A 264 -7.25 3.58 9.10
N LEU A 265 -6.78 2.33 9.15
CA LEU A 265 -5.53 1.93 8.52
C LEU A 265 -5.80 1.46 7.10
N VAL A 266 -5.06 1.98 6.13
CA VAL A 266 -5.24 1.71 4.70
C VAL A 266 -3.96 1.15 4.10
N PHE A 267 -4.08 0.03 3.40
CA PHE A 267 -2.97 -0.65 2.73
C PHE A 267 -3.27 -0.77 1.23
N PRO A 268 -2.36 -0.30 0.36
CA PRO A 268 -2.48 -0.47 -1.08
C PRO A 268 -2.20 -1.91 -1.50
N LEU A 269 -2.95 -2.38 -2.49
CA LEU A 269 -2.89 -3.73 -3.03
C LEU A 269 -2.84 -3.73 -4.55
N GLU A 270 -2.30 -4.80 -5.10
CA GLU A 270 -2.47 -5.17 -6.50
C GLU A 270 -3.39 -6.38 -6.62
N GLY A 271 -4.29 -6.33 -7.58
CA GLY A 271 -5.15 -7.44 -7.96
C GLY A 271 -4.87 -7.88 -9.39
N THR A 272 -5.02 -9.17 -9.67
CA THR A 272 -5.06 -9.71 -11.03
C THR A 272 -6.49 -10.10 -11.35
N LYS A 273 -7.07 -9.50 -12.39
CA LYS A 273 -8.42 -9.86 -12.86
C LYS A 273 -8.41 -11.22 -13.54
N LYS A 274 -9.51 -11.95 -13.41
CA LYS A 274 -9.73 -13.16 -14.22
C LYS A 274 -9.90 -12.77 -15.69
N ALA A 275 -9.35 -13.58 -16.58
CA ALA A 275 -9.56 -13.40 -18.01
C ALA A 275 -11.05 -13.57 -18.35
N LYS A 276 -11.55 -12.78 -19.30
CA LYS A 276 -12.90 -12.93 -19.83
C LYS A 276 -12.80 -13.53 -21.24
N LYS A 277 -13.61 -14.54 -21.52
CA LYS A 277 -13.80 -15.04 -22.88
C LYS A 277 -14.52 -14.00 -23.74
N GLU A 278 -14.44 -14.15 -25.06
CA GLU A 278 -15.15 -13.29 -26.01
C GLU A 278 -16.69 -13.34 -25.80
N ASP A 279 -17.23 -14.42 -25.24
CA ASP A 279 -18.64 -14.59 -24.88
C ASP A 279 -19.03 -13.92 -23.55
N GLY A 280 -18.07 -13.29 -22.85
CA GLY A 280 -18.28 -12.62 -21.56
C GLY A 280 -18.25 -13.56 -20.35
N THR A 281 -18.06 -14.87 -20.52
CA THR A 281 -17.85 -15.81 -19.42
C THR A 281 -16.46 -15.66 -18.81
N VAL A 282 -16.32 -15.95 -17.51
CA VAL A 282 -15.04 -15.86 -16.80
C VAL A 282 -14.29 -17.18 -16.98
N GLU A 283 -13.08 -17.11 -17.47
CA GLU A 283 -12.18 -18.26 -17.53
C GLU A 283 -11.45 -18.46 -16.20
N ASP A 284 -11.48 -19.69 -15.71
CA ASP A 284 -10.68 -20.13 -14.55
C ASP A 284 -9.76 -21.30 -15.01
N ASP A 285 -8.93 -21.01 -16.00
CA ASP A 285 -8.05 -22.00 -16.61
C ASP A 285 -6.71 -22.20 -15.91
N GLY A 286 -6.54 -21.57 -14.75
CA GLY A 286 -5.28 -21.68 -13.98
C GLY A 286 -4.09 -20.95 -14.59
N ASN A 287 -4.20 -20.39 -15.80
CA ASN A 287 -3.09 -19.73 -16.48
C ASN A 287 -2.90 -18.28 -15.96
N GLU A 288 -1.79 -18.00 -15.28
CA GLU A 288 -1.52 -16.68 -14.67
C GLU A 288 -1.29 -15.56 -15.69
N LYS A 289 -1.01 -15.89 -16.95
CA LYS A 289 -0.48 -14.94 -17.92
C LYS A 289 -1.50 -13.98 -18.53
N ASP A 290 -2.80 -14.26 -18.41
CA ASP A 290 -3.83 -13.54 -19.17
C ASP A 290 -4.65 -12.52 -18.37
N GLY A 291 -4.40 -12.38 -17.08
CA GLY A 291 -5.12 -11.44 -16.21
C GLY A 291 -4.55 -10.01 -16.28
N LYS A 292 -5.44 -9.00 -16.29
CA LYS A 292 -5.03 -7.59 -16.18
C LYS A 292 -4.77 -7.20 -14.75
N THR A 293 -3.64 -6.55 -14.50
CA THR A 293 -3.34 -5.98 -13.17
C THR A 293 -4.17 -4.76 -12.90
N VAL A 294 -4.63 -4.60 -11.66
CA VAL A 294 -5.35 -3.44 -11.15
C VAL A 294 -4.86 -3.10 -9.75
N SER A 295 -4.98 -1.84 -9.39
CA SER A 295 -4.66 -1.33 -8.06
C SER A 295 -5.93 -1.05 -7.27
N LEU A 296 -5.93 -1.39 -5.99
CA LEU A 296 -7.03 -1.21 -5.05
C LEU A 296 -6.47 -1.07 -3.62
N ILE A 297 -7.34 -1.03 -2.63
CA ILE A 297 -6.92 -0.96 -1.23
C ILE A 297 -7.66 -1.97 -0.37
N ILE A 298 -7.02 -2.35 0.74
CA ILE A 298 -7.69 -2.97 1.88
C ILE A 298 -7.55 -2.03 3.07
N TYR A 299 -8.61 -1.89 3.85
CA TYR A 299 -8.57 -1.05 5.03
C TYR A 299 -9.19 -1.75 6.24
N LEU A 300 -8.80 -1.31 7.42
CA LEU A 300 -9.27 -1.85 8.68
C LEU A 300 -9.45 -0.73 9.70
N LYS A 301 -10.46 -0.89 10.53
CA LYS A 301 -10.69 -0.06 11.73
C LYS A 301 -10.10 -0.70 12.98
N ASP A 302 -9.99 -2.02 12.98
CA ASP A 302 -9.35 -2.82 14.03
C ASP A 302 -8.72 -4.06 13.38
N ALA A 303 -7.86 -4.78 14.10
CA ALA A 303 -7.11 -5.93 13.59
C ALA A 303 -7.96 -7.13 13.10
N LYS A 304 -9.27 -7.09 13.30
CA LYS A 304 -10.19 -8.19 12.93
C LYS A 304 -11.22 -7.81 11.87
N SER A 305 -11.37 -6.50 11.60
CA SER A 305 -12.41 -5.96 10.72
C SER A 305 -11.82 -5.45 9.42
N TRP A 306 -11.68 -6.33 8.43
CA TRP A 306 -11.09 -6.04 7.11
C TRP A 306 -12.15 -5.71 6.09
N THR A 307 -11.85 -4.73 5.26
CA THR A 307 -12.70 -4.40 4.11
C THR A 307 -11.82 -4.19 2.88
N LEU A 308 -12.08 -4.96 1.83
CA LEU A 308 -11.49 -4.74 0.51
C LEU A 308 -12.32 -3.68 -0.21
N SER A 309 -11.69 -2.68 -0.81
CA SER A 309 -12.40 -1.66 -1.59
C SER A 309 -13.12 -2.29 -2.77
N LYS A 310 -14.30 -1.74 -3.12
CA LYS A 310 -15.08 -2.22 -4.30
C LYS A 310 -14.51 -1.66 -5.59
N GLY A 311 -14.02 -0.41 -5.54
CA GLY A 311 -13.42 0.26 -6.67
C GLY A 311 -11.97 -0.18 -6.90
N MET A 312 -11.52 -0.04 -8.13
CA MET A 312 -10.16 -0.36 -8.59
C MET A 312 -9.71 0.68 -9.61
N SER A 313 -8.40 0.74 -9.84
CA SER A 313 -7.83 1.49 -10.97
C SER A 313 -8.30 0.96 -12.32
N ALA A 314 -7.91 1.65 -13.39
CA ALA A 314 -7.97 1.08 -14.73
C ALA A 314 -7.07 -0.17 -14.85
N ASP A 315 -7.38 -1.00 -15.84
CA ASP A 315 -6.60 -2.20 -16.16
C ASP A 315 -5.17 -1.82 -16.59
N GLY A 316 -4.20 -2.64 -16.19
CA GLY A 316 -2.79 -2.42 -16.47
C GLY A 316 -2.11 -1.43 -15.53
N CYS A 317 -2.68 -1.14 -14.36
CA CYS A 317 -2.08 -0.27 -13.35
C CYS A 317 -1.62 -1.07 -12.12
N SER A 318 -0.34 -0.92 -11.75
CA SER A 318 0.35 -1.65 -10.68
C SER A 318 1.04 -0.70 -9.69
N ASP A 319 1.70 -1.28 -8.70
CA ASP A 319 2.58 -0.59 -7.75
C ASP A 319 1.92 0.63 -7.07
N PRO A 320 0.72 0.49 -6.48
CA PRO A 320 0.03 1.61 -5.89
C PRO A 320 0.72 2.14 -4.64
N SER A 321 0.68 3.47 -4.49
CA SER A 321 0.99 4.19 -3.26
C SER A 321 -0.22 5.02 -2.87
N VAL A 322 -0.53 5.13 -1.57
CA VAL A 322 -1.71 5.84 -1.09
C VAL A 322 -1.36 6.90 -0.07
N VAL A 323 -2.10 8.00 -0.10
CA VAL A 323 -2.05 9.07 0.91
C VAL A 323 -3.46 9.56 1.21
N GLU A 324 -3.65 10.17 2.37
CA GLU A 324 -4.82 10.97 2.66
C GLU A 324 -4.52 12.44 2.33
N TRP A 325 -5.42 13.07 1.57
CA TRP A 325 -5.34 14.47 1.19
C TRP A 325 -6.71 15.12 1.28
N LYS A 326 -6.87 16.03 2.26
CA LYS A 326 -8.13 16.80 2.46
C LYS A 326 -9.35 15.88 2.47
N ASP A 327 -9.37 14.96 3.42
CA ASP A 327 -10.46 13.98 3.64
C ASP A 327 -10.70 12.97 2.50
N LYS A 328 -9.80 12.90 1.52
CA LYS A 328 -9.86 11.92 0.44
C LYS A 328 -8.62 11.04 0.42
N LEU A 329 -8.78 9.82 -0.01
CA LEU A 329 -7.65 8.98 -0.39
C LEU A 329 -7.20 9.36 -1.81
N MET A 330 -5.91 9.44 -2.00
CA MET A 330 -5.28 9.54 -3.31
C MET A 330 -4.38 8.33 -3.53
N MET A 331 -4.53 7.66 -4.66
CA MET A 331 -3.75 6.49 -5.04
C MET A 331 -2.99 6.77 -6.32
N MET A 332 -1.66 6.70 -6.26
CA MET A 332 -0.77 6.80 -7.42
C MET A 332 -0.37 5.40 -7.88
N THR A 333 -0.47 5.14 -9.18
CA THR A 333 -0.16 3.85 -9.79
C THR A 333 0.77 4.01 -10.99
N ALA A 334 1.52 2.97 -11.33
CA ALA A 334 2.27 2.87 -12.58
C ALA A 334 1.46 2.05 -13.59
N CYS A 335 1.14 2.61 -14.76
CA CYS A 335 0.26 1.95 -15.72
C CYS A 335 1.01 1.55 -17.01
N ASP A 336 0.50 0.50 -17.69
CA ASP A 336 1.09 -0.08 -18.91
C ASP A 336 1.19 0.92 -20.09
N ASP A 337 0.42 2.02 -20.04
CA ASP A 337 0.53 3.10 -21.03
C ASP A 337 1.78 3.99 -20.85
N GLY A 338 2.67 3.62 -19.94
CA GLY A 338 3.90 4.33 -19.64
C GLY A 338 3.71 5.58 -18.79
N ARG A 339 2.53 5.81 -18.24
CA ARG A 339 2.19 6.97 -17.41
C ARG A 339 1.80 6.55 -16.00
N ARG A 340 2.12 7.42 -15.05
CA ARG A 340 1.56 7.30 -13.70
C ARG A 340 0.18 7.93 -13.65
N ARG A 341 -0.78 7.17 -13.16
CA ARG A 341 -2.13 7.66 -12.95
C ARG A 341 -2.37 7.87 -11.46
N VAL A 342 -3.07 8.94 -11.15
CA VAL A 342 -3.49 9.26 -9.79
C VAL A 342 -5.02 9.24 -9.74
N TYR A 343 -5.54 8.55 -8.75
CA TYR A 343 -6.98 8.38 -8.51
C TYR A 343 -7.35 8.99 -7.17
N GLU A 344 -8.54 9.58 -7.08
CA GLU A 344 -9.13 10.12 -5.85
C GLU A 344 -10.34 9.28 -5.43
N SER A 345 -10.52 9.11 -4.12
CA SER A 345 -11.68 8.47 -3.52
C SER A 345 -12.09 9.20 -2.25
N ALA A 346 -13.38 9.52 -2.13
CA ALA A 346 -13.97 10.09 -0.93
C ALA A 346 -14.71 9.06 -0.06
N ASP A 347 -14.79 7.81 -0.52
CA ASP A 347 -15.56 6.71 0.07
C ASP A 347 -14.71 5.48 0.40
N LYS A 348 -13.43 5.70 0.78
CA LYS A 348 -12.47 4.66 1.14
C LYS A 348 -12.27 3.59 0.05
N GLY A 349 -12.26 4.06 -1.22
CA GLY A 349 -11.98 3.20 -2.36
C GLY A 349 -13.20 2.45 -2.90
N ASP A 350 -14.42 2.71 -2.39
CA ASP A 350 -15.63 2.15 -2.99
C ASP A 350 -15.83 2.65 -4.42
N SER A 351 -15.36 3.88 -4.71
CA SER A 351 -15.23 4.43 -6.05
C SER A 351 -13.91 5.21 -6.21
N TRP A 352 -13.33 5.15 -7.41
CA TRP A 352 -12.12 5.87 -7.77
C TRP A 352 -12.36 6.74 -9.00
N THR A 353 -11.97 7.99 -8.93
CA THR A 353 -11.99 8.93 -10.05
C THR A 353 -10.57 9.34 -10.41
N GLU A 354 -10.20 9.25 -11.68
CA GLU A 354 -8.87 9.69 -12.12
C GLU A 354 -8.73 11.20 -11.99
N ALA A 355 -7.69 11.67 -11.27
CA ALA A 355 -7.39 13.07 -10.99
C ALA A 355 -6.83 13.77 -12.24
N LEU A 356 -7.64 13.86 -13.30
CA LEU A 356 -7.28 14.50 -14.57
C LEU A 356 -7.20 16.02 -14.40
N GLY A 357 -6.16 16.61 -15.00
CA GLY A 357 -5.94 18.06 -14.97
C GLY A 357 -5.19 18.54 -13.71
N THR A 358 -4.88 17.64 -12.77
CA THR A 358 -4.02 17.90 -11.61
C THR A 358 -2.80 17.00 -11.63
N LEU A 359 -2.86 15.83 -10.99
CA LEU A 359 -1.70 14.96 -10.78
C LEU A 359 -1.62 13.77 -11.73
N SER A 360 -2.77 13.31 -12.28
CA SER A 360 -2.77 12.12 -13.12
C SER A 360 -2.10 12.38 -14.47
N ARG A 361 -1.28 11.43 -14.92
CA ARG A 361 -0.54 11.42 -16.19
C ARG A 361 0.51 12.51 -16.33
N VAL A 362 0.90 13.16 -15.23
CA VAL A 362 1.97 14.18 -15.23
C VAL A 362 3.32 13.50 -15.39
N TRP A 363 3.54 12.40 -14.67
CA TRP A 363 4.80 11.67 -14.70
C TRP A 363 4.71 10.44 -15.59
N GLY A 364 5.81 10.17 -16.29
CA GLY A 364 6.03 8.89 -16.95
C GLY A 364 6.49 7.83 -15.97
N ASN A 365 6.50 6.56 -16.41
CA ASN A 365 7.12 5.49 -15.63
C ASN A 365 8.64 5.54 -15.69
N ASN A 366 9.20 6.28 -16.66
CA ASN A 366 10.63 6.54 -16.87
C ASN A 366 11.51 5.29 -16.81
N GLN A 367 11.01 4.19 -17.37
CA GLN A 367 11.75 2.94 -17.43
C GLN A 367 12.09 2.57 -18.88
N LYS A 368 13.21 1.87 -19.06
CA LYS A 368 13.66 1.36 -20.34
C LYS A 368 12.70 0.30 -20.87
N GLY A 369 12.27 0.47 -22.09
CA GLY A 369 11.58 -0.57 -22.85
C GLY A 369 10.24 -1.00 -22.23
N ASN A 370 10.05 -2.31 -22.10
CA ASN A 370 8.84 -2.94 -21.55
C ASN A 370 8.91 -3.19 -20.03
N GLU A 371 9.85 -2.57 -19.31
CA GLU A 371 9.92 -2.73 -17.87
C GLU A 371 8.68 -2.14 -17.21
N ARG A 372 8.15 -2.86 -16.22
CA ARG A 372 7.04 -2.38 -15.40
C ARG A 372 7.49 -1.15 -14.61
N GLY A 373 6.59 -0.22 -14.40
CA GLY A 373 6.81 0.88 -13.48
C GLY A 373 7.12 0.36 -12.08
N VAL A 374 7.82 1.17 -11.29
CA VAL A 374 8.15 0.84 -9.90
C VAL A 374 7.33 1.70 -8.95
N ARG A 375 7.19 1.24 -7.71
CA ARG A 375 6.51 1.95 -6.66
C ARG A 375 7.18 3.30 -6.37
N SER A 376 6.37 4.35 -6.25
CA SER A 376 6.81 5.69 -5.84
C SER A 376 6.75 5.86 -4.33
N GLY A 377 7.70 6.63 -3.77
CA GLY A 377 7.46 7.31 -2.51
C GLY A 377 6.37 8.36 -2.73
N PHE A 378 5.30 8.31 -1.94
CA PHE A 378 4.18 9.25 -2.02
C PHE A 378 3.65 9.49 -0.60
N ILE A 379 3.81 10.70 -0.09
CA ILE A 379 3.42 11.09 1.26
C ILE A 379 2.80 12.48 1.28
N THR A 380 2.07 12.79 2.34
CA THR A 380 1.67 14.14 2.70
C THR A 380 2.57 14.70 3.80
N ALA A 381 2.79 16.00 3.78
CA ALA A 381 3.58 16.70 4.78
C ALA A 381 3.04 18.12 5.00
N LYS A 382 3.30 18.66 6.17
CA LYS A 382 3.06 20.08 6.46
C LYS A 382 4.40 20.81 6.53
N ILE A 383 4.71 21.56 5.47
CA ILE A 383 5.94 22.35 5.34
C ILE A 383 5.57 23.83 5.42
N ASP A 384 6.16 24.57 6.36
CA ASP A 384 5.90 25.99 6.60
C ASP A 384 4.41 26.35 6.64
N ASN A 385 3.68 25.56 7.40
CA ASN A 385 2.23 25.66 7.59
C ASN A 385 1.39 25.45 6.30
N ARG A 386 1.96 24.89 5.25
CA ARG A 386 1.29 24.52 4.00
C ARG A 386 1.22 22.99 3.89
N ASP A 387 0.05 22.50 3.56
CA ASP A 387 -0.13 21.10 3.24
C ASP A 387 0.41 20.84 1.83
N VAL A 388 1.30 19.86 1.72
CA VAL A 388 1.93 19.45 0.46
C VAL A 388 1.94 17.94 0.34
N MET A 389 2.01 17.46 -0.89
CA MET A 389 2.37 16.09 -1.20
C MET A 389 3.79 16.05 -1.74
N LEU A 390 4.53 15.03 -1.34
CA LEU A 390 5.89 14.75 -1.79
C LEU A 390 5.90 13.44 -2.55
N VAL A 391 6.54 13.44 -3.70
CA VAL A 391 6.60 12.28 -4.60
C VAL A 391 8.05 12.01 -4.97
N THR A 392 8.47 10.76 -4.90
CA THR A 392 9.74 10.32 -5.49
C THR A 392 9.51 9.24 -6.54
N LEU A 393 10.21 9.36 -7.63
CA LEU A 393 10.26 8.35 -8.68
C LEU A 393 11.59 8.44 -9.45
N PRO A 394 12.05 7.34 -10.06
CA PRO A 394 13.25 7.36 -10.90
C PRO A 394 13.01 8.17 -12.17
N VAL A 395 14.00 8.95 -12.58
CA VAL A 395 14.05 9.71 -13.84
C VAL A 395 15.31 9.30 -14.58
N CYS A 396 15.15 8.79 -15.80
CA CYS A 396 16.26 8.50 -16.69
C CYS A 396 16.58 9.74 -17.51
N ALA A 397 17.85 10.17 -17.55
CA ALA A 397 18.28 11.23 -18.44
C ALA A 397 18.25 10.75 -19.89
N ASP A 398 17.96 11.67 -20.83
CA ASP A 398 17.90 11.37 -22.27
C ASP A 398 19.20 10.76 -22.83
N ASN A 399 20.32 11.08 -22.21
CA ASN A 399 21.67 10.63 -22.61
C ASN A 399 22.13 9.37 -21.85
N ASP A 400 21.51 9.05 -20.71
CA ASP A 400 21.84 7.89 -19.87
C ASP A 400 20.58 7.08 -19.64
N LYS A 401 20.13 6.39 -20.69
CA LYS A 401 18.94 5.55 -20.66
C LYS A 401 19.08 4.33 -19.75
N GLU A 402 20.24 4.18 -19.11
CA GLU A 402 20.57 2.99 -18.33
C GLU A 402 20.34 3.17 -16.84
N LYS A 403 20.38 4.40 -16.33
CA LYS A 403 20.26 4.67 -14.89
C LYS A 403 19.13 5.63 -14.59
N GLY A 404 18.27 5.23 -13.67
CA GLY A 404 17.22 6.08 -13.13
C GLY A 404 17.70 6.75 -11.84
N LYS A 405 17.84 8.08 -11.82
CA LYS A 405 18.11 8.85 -10.58
C LYS A 405 16.78 9.13 -9.87
N LEU A 406 16.77 8.99 -8.56
CA LEU A 406 15.58 9.30 -7.76
C LEU A 406 15.37 10.81 -7.70
N HIS A 407 14.34 11.31 -8.35
CA HIS A 407 13.91 12.70 -8.25
C HIS A 407 12.82 12.87 -7.21
N LEU A 408 12.85 14.03 -6.56
CA LEU A 408 11.84 14.50 -5.62
C LEU A 408 10.99 15.59 -6.25
N TRP A 409 9.66 15.45 -6.16
CA TRP A 409 8.69 16.48 -6.53
C TRP A 409 7.87 16.91 -5.32
N LEU A 410 7.50 18.16 -5.32
CA LEU A 410 6.58 18.76 -4.37
C LEU A 410 5.35 19.29 -5.10
N THR A 411 4.17 19.06 -4.54
CA THR A 411 2.90 19.55 -5.09
C THR A 411 1.89 19.91 -4.01
N ASP A 412 1.11 20.94 -4.27
CA ASP A 412 -0.07 21.35 -3.50
C ASP A 412 -1.40 20.88 -4.15
N ASN A 413 -1.32 19.95 -5.09
CA ASN A 413 -2.38 19.48 -5.98
C ASN A 413 -2.77 20.48 -7.10
N THR A 414 -2.15 21.66 -7.15
CA THR A 414 -2.40 22.67 -8.18
C THR A 414 -1.12 22.99 -8.95
N HIS A 415 -0.01 23.03 -8.25
CA HIS A 415 1.31 23.30 -8.79
C HIS A 415 2.22 22.11 -8.51
N ILE A 416 3.13 21.85 -9.42
CA ILE A 416 4.13 20.79 -9.28
C ILE A 416 5.51 21.40 -9.51
N ALA A 417 6.40 21.16 -8.55
CA ALA A 417 7.81 21.61 -8.64
C ALA A 417 8.73 20.39 -8.60
N ASP A 418 9.64 20.30 -9.56
CA ASP A 418 10.76 19.36 -9.50
C ASP A 418 11.84 19.95 -8.62
N ILE A 419 12.10 19.31 -7.48
CA ILE A 419 13.15 19.71 -6.54
C ILE A 419 14.52 19.20 -7.01
N GLY A 420 14.53 18.12 -7.80
CA GLY A 420 15.71 17.53 -8.39
C GLY A 420 16.07 16.15 -7.84
N PRO A 421 17.23 15.61 -8.26
CA PRO A 421 17.70 14.30 -7.85
C PRO A 421 18.15 14.27 -6.39
N VAL A 422 17.80 13.18 -5.68
CA VAL A 422 18.17 12.96 -4.28
C VAL A 422 19.03 11.72 -4.04
N SER A 423 19.20 10.85 -5.02
CA SER A 423 19.95 9.58 -4.91
C SER A 423 21.42 9.66 -5.36
N GLY A 424 21.94 10.82 -5.69
CA GLY A 424 23.28 10.93 -6.28
C GLY A 424 23.36 10.23 -7.63
N ASP A 425 24.35 9.33 -7.80
CA ASP A 425 24.60 8.60 -9.05
C ASP A 425 24.08 7.14 -9.03
N ASP A 426 23.29 6.78 -8.02
CA ASP A 426 22.71 5.44 -7.91
C ASP A 426 21.67 5.20 -9.00
N ASP A 427 21.62 3.97 -9.51
CA ASP A 427 20.50 3.46 -10.32
C ASP A 427 19.41 2.96 -9.39
N VAL A 428 18.25 3.61 -9.44
CA VAL A 428 17.19 3.47 -8.45
C VAL A 428 15.97 2.77 -9.04
N ALA A 429 15.33 1.95 -8.22
CA ALA A 429 14.02 1.37 -8.51
C ALA A 429 12.94 1.93 -7.56
N ALA A 430 12.26 1.06 -6.79
CA ALA A 430 11.20 1.45 -5.89
C ALA A 430 11.71 2.32 -4.72
N SER A 431 10.85 3.20 -4.21
CA SER A 431 11.21 4.11 -3.11
C SER A 431 10.08 4.28 -2.10
N SER A 432 10.46 4.67 -0.90
CA SER A 432 9.58 5.10 0.19
C SER A 432 10.08 6.44 0.74
N LEU A 433 9.15 7.26 1.21
CA LEU A 433 9.43 8.57 1.82
C LEU A 433 8.91 8.63 3.24
N LEU A 434 9.59 9.42 4.06
CA LEU A 434 9.13 9.82 5.38
C LEU A 434 9.54 11.29 5.63
N TYR A 435 8.58 12.08 6.07
CA TYR A 435 8.83 13.44 6.53
C TYR A 435 8.81 13.48 8.05
N LYS A 436 9.95 13.77 8.64
CA LYS A 436 10.10 13.94 10.08
C LYS A 436 10.00 15.43 10.42
N SER A 437 8.92 15.80 11.11
CA SER A 437 8.78 17.16 11.64
C SER A 437 9.75 17.38 12.82
N ALA A 438 10.17 18.63 13.03
CA ALA A 438 10.96 18.98 14.18
C ALA A 438 10.17 18.75 15.48
N GLY A 439 10.67 17.90 16.37
CA GLY A 439 10.17 17.81 17.74
C GLY A 439 10.49 19.09 18.53
N SER A 440 9.85 19.28 19.68
CA SER A 440 9.88 20.51 20.50
C SER A 440 11.26 20.96 21.03
N GLY A 441 12.37 20.51 20.45
CA GLY A 441 13.72 20.83 20.91
C GLY A 441 14.80 20.94 19.85
N ASN A 442 14.54 20.58 18.61
CA ASN A 442 15.56 20.67 17.56
C ASN A 442 14.91 21.02 16.22
N SER A 443 15.39 22.12 15.60
CA SER A 443 14.79 22.78 14.44
C SER A 443 14.97 22.06 13.10
N ASN A 444 15.35 20.80 13.07
CA ASN A 444 15.74 20.12 11.85
C ASN A 444 14.61 19.25 11.27
N LYS A 445 13.74 19.86 10.46
CA LYS A 445 12.82 19.13 9.60
C LYS A 445 13.61 18.32 8.58
N ARG A 446 13.36 17.01 8.51
CA ARG A 446 14.08 16.12 7.58
C ARG A 446 13.12 15.38 6.68
N LEU A 447 13.46 15.28 5.43
CA LEU A 447 12.87 14.33 4.48
C LEU A 447 13.84 13.17 4.29
N ILE A 448 13.35 11.96 4.47
CA ILE A 448 14.13 10.73 4.32
C ILE A 448 13.53 9.96 3.15
N ALA A 449 14.38 9.64 2.18
CA ALA A 449 14.05 8.75 1.08
C ALA A 449 14.83 7.44 1.25
N LEU A 450 14.14 6.33 1.25
CA LEU A 450 14.71 4.98 1.22
C LEU A 450 14.37 4.38 -0.14
N TYR A 451 15.35 3.84 -0.86
CA TYR A 451 15.16 3.38 -2.22
C TYR A 451 15.95 2.12 -2.52
N GLU A 452 15.44 1.33 -3.44
CA GLU A 452 16.18 0.21 -4.02
C GLU A 452 17.29 0.74 -4.91
N LYS A 453 18.52 0.29 -4.64
CA LYS A 453 19.70 0.54 -5.44
C LYS A 453 20.05 -0.72 -6.21
N LYS A 454 19.97 -0.66 -7.53
CA LYS A 454 20.30 -1.78 -8.41
C LYS A 454 21.81 -2.04 -8.41
N LYS A 455 22.20 -3.31 -8.21
CA LYS A 455 23.59 -3.78 -8.26
C LYS A 455 23.72 -4.85 -9.34
N GLY A 456 23.96 -4.45 -10.58
CA GLY A 456 24.03 -5.42 -11.69
C GLY A 456 22.65 -5.97 -12.09
N ASN A 457 22.60 -7.24 -12.54
CA ASN A 457 21.41 -7.77 -13.23
C ASN A 457 20.27 -8.21 -12.30
N GLU A 458 20.52 -8.58 -11.05
CA GLU A 458 19.48 -9.12 -10.16
C GLU A 458 19.59 -8.67 -8.70
N ASP A 459 20.77 -8.28 -8.24
CA ASP A 459 20.97 -7.91 -6.85
C ASP A 459 20.59 -6.46 -6.59
N THR A 460 19.87 -6.25 -5.48
CA THR A 460 19.50 -4.92 -5.01
C THR A 460 19.94 -4.73 -3.56
N SER A 461 20.37 -3.52 -3.25
CA SER A 461 20.57 -3.06 -1.87
C SER A 461 19.67 -1.87 -1.58
N LEU A 462 19.72 -1.34 -0.38
CA LEU A 462 18.98 -0.13 -0.06
C LEU A 462 19.93 1.08 0.02
N GLY A 463 19.56 2.14 -0.67
CA GLY A 463 20.13 3.47 -0.51
C GLY A 463 19.19 4.32 0.33
N MET A 464 19.76 5.15 1.18
CA MET A 464 19.05 6.16 1.96
C MET A 464 19.58 7.55 1.59
N ALA A 465 18.68 8.48 1.31
CA ALA A 465 19.00 9.90 1.21
C ALA A 465 18.25 10.67 2.31
N SER A 466 18.95 11.55 3.01
CA SER A 466 18.37 12.43 4.02
C SER A 466 18.58 13.88 3.61
N VAL A 467 17.49 14.62 3.45
CA VAL A 467 17.50 16.03 3.07
C VAL A 467 17.02 16.86 4.25
N LEU A 468 17.86 17.75 4.71
CA LEU A 468 17.49 18.74 5.71
C LEU A 468 16.70 19.86 5.03
N LEU A 469 15.44 20.04 5.46
CA LEU A 469 14.61 21.12 4.96
C LEU A 469 14.85 22.35 5.83
N THR A 470 15.80 23.18 5.43
CA THR A 470 16.03 24.50 6.02
C THR A 470 15.01 25.50 5.46
N GLU A 471 14.73 26.61 6.17
CA GLU A 471 13.71 27.63 5.88
C GLU A 471 13.83 28.35 4.50
N GLN A 472 14.46 27.73 3.51
CA GLN A 472 14.74 28.31 2.19
C GLN A 472 14.03 27.56 1.03
N LEU A 473 12.89 26.96 1.29
CA LEU A 473 12.01 26.49 0.21
C LEU A 473 10.87 27.45 -0.05
#